data_8e8100c300cc0059539a74247f83eec8
#
_entry.id   8e8100c300cc0059539a74247f83eec8
#
_cell.length_a   1.000
_cell.length_b   1.000
_cell.length_c   1.000
_cell.angle_alpha   90.00
_cell.angle_beta   90.00
_cell.angle_gamma   90.00
#
_symmetry.space_group_name_H-M   'P 1'
#
loop_
_entity.id
_entity.type
_entity.pdbx_description
1 polymer ?
#
loop_
_entity_poly.entity_id
_entity_poly.type
_entity_poly.pdbx_seq_one_letter_code
_entity_poly.pdbx_strand_id
1 'polypeptide(L)'
;MPTPPPDALDASPQPVNRGNALLVLAVFVVASCGLAYELIAGALASYLLGDSILQFSSIIGAYLFAMGIGSWVSRYVADDALLARFVDLELLVGLFGGVSAAALFLLFALESAPFRLVLYALVTVIGVLVGMEIPLVMRMLHRRQAKFSDLVSRVLTFDYLGALAVSLLFPLVLAPRLGLVRTGFLFGLCNTAIAVWTLWHFRAELGLSARLRGAMAWRAGMVGAALLAGFAASDRLTHWSERALFGDEIIHAISSPYQRLVVTRWKDDLRLYINGNLQFSSRDEYRYHEALVLPALESVRGARRVLVLGGGDGLALRQILKYPQVEHVTLVDLDPRMTSLFSHAEALVTLNQHAFSDPRVTVVNADAGQWLQTAADMFDVAIVDFPDPSNFSIGKLYSVPFYRLLSRHVADTGLVVIQATSPYFAPRSYWCVDATLKEAGYRTWPYHALVPSFGEWGFILAAPGRADFRPPTTYRVPTRFLDADTTHQMFSFAPDMPRPQVEPNRLNNQSLVRYFEEDWHGVLR
;
A
#
# COMPACT_ATOMS: atom_id res chain seq x y z
N MET A 1 -38.71 -8.83 63.17
CA MET A 1 -37.93 -8.93 61.91
C MET A 1 -38.47 -10.16 61.16
N PRO A 2 -39.08 -10.00 60.02
CA PRO A 2 -39.46 -11.12 59.19
C PRO A 2 -38.27 -11.65 58.40
N THR A 3 -38.12 -12.96 58.40
CA THR A 3 -37.12 -13.70 57.61
C THR A 3 -37.43 -13.55 56.12
N PRO A 4 -36.44 -13.35 55.25
CA PRO A 4 -36.66 -13.32 53.81
C PRO A 4 -36.98 -14.72 53.26
N PRO A 5 -37.75 -14.80 52.17
CA PRO A 5 -38.13 -16.10 51.59
C PRO A 5 -36.92 -16.81 50.95
N PRO A 6 -36.85 -18.15 50.99
CA PRO A 6 -35.73 -18.96 50.56
C PRO A 6 -35.80 -19.37 49.08
N ASP A 7 -35.97 -18.44 48.12
CA ASP A 7 -36.07 -18.79 46.70
C ASP A 7 -35.26 -17.89 45.73
N ALA A 8 -34.05 -17.42 46.18
CA ALA A 8 -33.24 -16.54 45.33
C ALA A 8 -31.87 -17.13 44.94
N LEU A 9 -31.61 -18.43 45.09
CA LEU A 9 -30.27 -19.01 44.86
C LEU A 9 -30.25 -20.27 43.96
N ASP A 10 -31.19 -20.45 43.05
CA ASP A 10 -31.11 -21.57 42.08
C ASP A 10 -31.51 -21.11 40.66
N ALA A 11 -30.76 -20.15 40.11
CA ALA A 11 -30.71 -19.94 38.66
C ALA A 11 -29.56 -20.80 38.10
N SER A 12 -29.80 -22.11 37.95
CA SER A 12 -28.94 -22.97 37.16
C SER A 12 -28.76 -22.34 35.78
N PRO A 13 -27.51 -22.26 35.23
CA PRO A 13 -27.29 -21.71 33.89
C PRO A 13 -28.08 -22.57 32.89
N GLN A 14 -29.07 -21.99 32.25
CA GLN A 14 -29.79 -22.67 31.19
C GLN A 14 -28.83 -23.15 30.13
N PRO A 15 -28.90 -24.39 29.63
CA PRO A 15 -28.00 -24.91 28.63
C PRO A 15 -28.04 -23.98 27.40
N VAL A 16 -26.87 -23.47 27.00
CA VAL A 16 -26.73 -22.63 25.79
C VAL A 16 -27.34 -23.41 24.64
N ASN A 17 -28.45 -22.93 24.13
CA ASN A 17 -29.12 -23.56 22.99
C ASN A 17 -28.12 -23.56 21.82
N ARG A 18 -27.73 -24.75 21.35
CA ARG A 18 -26.73 -24.93 20.29
C ARG A 18 -26.97 -24.04 19.07
N GLY A 19 -28.26 -23.80 18.72
CA GLY A 19 -28.62 -22.90 17.64
C GLY A 19 -28.23 -21.44 17.88
N ASN A 20 -28.28 -20.96 19.13
CA ASN A 20 -27.88 -19.59 19.48
C ASN A 20 -26.35 -19.42 19.45
N ALA A 21 -25.59 -20.43 19.90
CA ALA A 21 -24.14 -20.40 19.82
C ALA A 21 -23.64 -20.36 18.37
N LEU A 22 -24.30 -21.09 17.49
CA LEU A 22 -23.99 -21.13 16.07
C LEU A 22 -24.33 -19.81 15.33
N LEU A 23 -25.45 -19.15 15.70
CA LEU A 23 -25.77 -17.81 15.17
C LEU A 23 -24.76 -16.77 15.61
N VAL A 24 -24.28 -16.83 16.84
CA VAL A 24 -23.24 -15.94 17.33
C VAL A 24 -21.89 -16.19 16.61
N LEU A 25 -21.57 -17.45 16.29
CA LEU A 25 -20.41 -17.76 15.44
C LEU A 25 -20.59 -17.22 14.01
N ALA A 26 -21.81 -17.28 13.47
CA ALA A 26 -22.08 -16.66 12.17
C ALA A 26 -21.82 -15.15 12.18
N VAL A 27 -22.14 -14.44 13.28
CA VAL A 27 -21.82 -13.02 13.43
C VAL A 27 -20.31 -12.77 13.30
N PHE A 28 -19.48 -13.59 13.94
CA PHE A 28 -18.02 -13.48 13.82
C PHE A 28 -17.56 -13.58 12.37
N VAL A 29 -18.07 -14.53 11.59
CA VAL A 29 -17.69 -14.71 10.18
C VAL A 29 -18.19 -13.55 9.33
N VAL A 30 -19.45 -13.14 9.52
CA VAL A 30 -20.09 -12.05 8.78
C VAL A 30 -19.36 -10.72 9.02
N ALA A 31 -19.06 -10.40 10.29
CA ALA A 31 -18.26 -9.22 10.65
C ALA A 31 -16.87 -9.25 10.02
N SER A 32 -16.23 -10.43 10.01
CA SER A 32 -14.97 -10.65 9.34
C SER A 32 -15.06 -10.34 7.83
N CYS A 33 -16.13 -10.79 7.17
CA CYS A 33 -16.36 -10.53 5.76
C CYS A 33 -16.57 -9.02 5.48
N GLY A 34 -17.43 -8.37 6.28
CA GLY A 34 -17.75 -6.95 6.14
C GLY A 34 -16.49 -6.07 6.21
N LEU A 35 -15.64 -6.29 7.23
CA LEU A 35 -14.37 -5.55 7.36
C LEU A 35 -13.38 -5.92 6.24
N ALA A 36 -13.34 -7.18 5.80
CA ALA A 36 -12.48 -7.58 4.69
C ALA A 36 -12.77 -6.78 3.41
N TYR A 37 -14.04 -6.58 3.07
CA TYR A 37 -14.43 -5.79 1.89
C TYR A 37 -14.05 -4.32 2.02
N GLU A 38 -14.17 -3.73 3.20
CA GLU A 38 -13.72 -2.37 3.50
C GLU A 38 -12.21 -2.24 3.28
N LEU A 39 -11.43 -3.15 3.86
CA LEU A 39 -9.97 -3.17 3.72
C LEU A 39 -9.52 -3.41 2.27
N ILE A 40 -10.20 -4.29 1.55
CA ILE A 40 -9.94 -4.53 0.11
C ILE A 40 -10.20 -3.26 -0.69
N ALA A 41 -11.33 -2.58 -0.46
CA ALA A 41 -11.67 -1.35 -1.18
C ALA A 41 -10.68 -0.23 -0.86
N GLY A 42 -10.27 -0.06 0.40
CA GLY A 42 -9.25 0.89 0.82
C GLY A 42 -7.88 0.61 0.21
N ALA A 43 -7.46 -0.66 0.21
CA ALA A 43 -6.19 -1.07 -0.39
C ALA A 43 -6.18 -0.90 -1.92
N LEU A 44 -7.29 -1.19 -2.59
CA LEU A 44 -7.45 -0.96 -4.03
C LEU A 44 -7.41 0.51 -4.40
N ALA A 45 -8.10 1.36 -3.63
CA ALA A 45 -8.07 2.79 -3.86
C ALA A 45 -6.66 3.36 -3.69
N SER A 46 -5.95 2.92 -2.64
CA SER A 46 -4.56 3.29 -2.42
C SER A 46 -3.66 2.83 -3.57
N TYR A 47 -3.83 1.60 -4.03
CA TYR A 47 -3.04 1.03 -5.12
C TYR A 47 -3.28 1.70 -6.49
N LEU A 48 -4.55 1.98 -6.82
CA LEU A 48 -4.93 2.44 -8.16
C LEU A 48 -5.02 3.96 -8.29
N LEU A 49 -5.32 4.69 -7.20
CA LEU A 49 -5.48 6.15 -7.21
C LEU A 49 -4.33 6.89 -6.54
N GLY A 50 -3.36 6.16 -6.00
CA GLY A 50 -2.25 6.69 -5.21
C GLY A 50 -2.49 6.57 -3.70
N ASP A 51 -1.39 6.37 -2.97
CA ASP A 51 -1.40 6.13 -1.52
C ASP A 51 -1.61 7.45 -0.78
N SER A 52 -2.86 7.86 -0.58
CA SER A 52 -3.20 9.04 0.21
C SER A 52 -4.09 8.67 1.39
N ILE A 53 -3.86 9.33 2.53
CA ILE A 53 -4.72 9.24 3.71
C ILE A 53 -6.15 9.65 3.36
N LEU A 54 -6.32 10.63 2.49
CA LEU A 54 -7.63 11.09 2.03
C LEU A 54 -8.40 9.95 1.34
N GLN A 55 -7.73 9.17 0.47
CA GLN A 55 -8.35 8.05 -0.25
C GLN A 55 -8.85 6.99 0.75
N PHE A 56 -7.96 6.56 1.65
CA PHE A 56 -8.29 5.53 2.62
C PHE A 56 -9.38 6.00 3.61
N SER A 57 -9.23 7.20 4.16
CA SER A 57 -10.19 7.77 5.12
C SER A 57 -11.56 8.03 4.50
N SER A 58 -11.62 8.49 3.25
CA SER A 58 -12.90 8.74 2.58
C SER A 58 -13.66 7.45 2.26
N ILE A 59 -12.95 6.35 1.96
CA ILE A 59 -13.57 5.04 1.76
C ILE A 59 -14.12 4.50 3.08
N ILE A 60 -13.35 4.56 4.17
CA ILE A 60 -13.84 4.19 5.51
C ILE A 60 -15.09 5.00 5.86
N GLY A 61 -15.02 6.33 5.68
CA GLY A 61 -16.15 7.22 5.97
C GLY A 61 -17.39 6.90 5.14
N ALA A 62 -17.24 6.67 3.84
CA ALA A 62 -18.33 6.28 2.95
C ALA A 62 -18.93 4.92 3.31
N TYR A 63 -18.08 3.95 3.66
CA TYR A 63 -18.51 2.61 4.07
C TYR A 63 -19.31 2.64 5.38
N LEU A 64 -18.80 3.31 6.41
CA LEU A 64 -19.48 3.47 7.70
C LEU A 64 -20.81 4.22 7.56
N PHE A 65 -20.85 5.28 6.74
CA PHE A 65 -22.07 5.99 6.43
C PHE A 65 -23.09 5.07 5.75
N ALA A 66 -22.64 4.30 4.77
CA ALA A 66 -23.49 3.32 4.07
C ALA A 66 -24.01 2.23 5.01
N MET A 67 -23.19 1.74 5.95
CA MET A 67 -23.62 0.81 7.01
C MET A 67 -24.73 1.42 7.89
N GLY A 68 -24.63 2.71 8.22
CA GLY A 68 -25.68 3.44 8.93
C GLY A 68 -26.99 3.45 8.16
N ILE A 69 -26.94 3.69 6.84
CA ILE A 69 -28.11 3.59 5.96
C ILE A 69 -28.68 2.17 5.97
N GLY A 70 -27.81 1.15 5.83
CA GLY A 70 -28.21 -0.26 5.87
C GLY A 70 -28.92 -0.64 7.16
N SER A 71 -28.36 -0.24 8.30
CA SER A 71 -28.98 -0.42 9.62
C SER A 71 -30.37 0.21 9.68
N TRP A 72 -30.53 1.44 9.15
CA TRP A 72 -31.81 2.11 9.08
C TRP A 72 -32.83 1.39 8.15
N VAL A 73 -32.35 0.92 6.98
CA VAL A 73 -33.20 0.18 6.00
C VAL A 73 -33.66 -1.16 6.55
N SER A 74 -32.88 -1.82 7.40
CA SER A 74 -33.19 -3.13 7.98
C SER A 74 -34.56 -3.16 8.69
N ARG A 75 -35.04 -2.00 9.19
CA ARG A 75 -36.35 -1.86 9.86
C ARG A 75 -37.53 -2.19 8.97
N TYR A 76 -37.39 -2.06 7.65
CA TYR A 76 -38.48 -2.36 6.70
C TYR A 76 -38.56 -3.84 6.34
N VAL A 77 -37.63 -4.65 6.81
CA VAL A 77 -37.69 -6.10 6.65
C VAL A 77 -38.76 -6.65 7.59
N ALA A 78 -39.76 -7.31 7.03
CA ALA A 78 -40.86 -7.90 7.82
C ALA A 78 -40.35 -9.05 8.70
N ASP A 79 -40.91 -9.15 9.89
CA ASP A 79 -40.44 -10.08 10.90
C ASP A 79 -40.64 -11.56 10.54
N ASP A 80 -41.67 -11.90 9.78
CA ASP A 80 -41.95 -13.25 9.28
C ASP A 80 -40.96 -13.69 8.18
N ALA A 81 -40.31 -12.73 7.49
CA ALA A 81 -39.37 -12.98 6.41
C ALA A 81 -37.90 -12.86 6.84
N LEU A 82 -37.61 -12.55 8.12
CA LEU A 82 -36.24 -12.23 8.60
C LEU A 82 -35.17 -13.23 8.14
N LEU A 83 -35.42 -14.52 8.37
CA LEU A 83 -34.47 -15.58 8.09
C LEU A 83 -34.23 -15.75 6.59
N ALA A 84 -35.28 -15.64 5.77
CA ALA A 84 -35.18 -15.72 4.32
C ALA A 84 -34.43 -14.51 3.76
N ARG A 85 -34.73 -13.31 4.29
CA ARG A 85 -34.02 -12.07 3.87
C ARG A 85 -32.56 -12.04 4.30
N PHE A 86 -32.25 -12.63 5.46
CA PHE A 86 -30.85 -12.78 5.87
C PHE A 86 -30.08 -13.68 4.89
N VAL A 87 -30.67 -14.80 4.44
CA VAL A 87 -30.01 -15.65 3.41
C VAL A 87 -29.83 -14.90 2.09
N ASP A 88 -30.85 -14.18 1.61
CA ASP A 88 -30.74 -13.36 0.40
C ASP A 88 -29.65 -12.27 0.56
N LEU A 89 -29.57 -11.65 1.75
CA LEU A 89 -28.58 -10.63 2.07
C LEU A 89 -27.15 -11.18 2.01
N GLU A 90 -26.89 -12.30 2.68
CA GLU A 90 -25.58 -12.96 2.68
C GLU A 90 -25.11 -13.33 1.25
N LEU A 91 -26.04 -13.77 0.40
CA LEU A 91 -25.74 -14.06 -1.01
C LEU A 91 -25.39 -12.79 -1.80
N LEU A 92 -26.09 -11.68 -1.54
CA LEU A 92 -25.81 -10.39 -2.18
C LEU A 92 -24.48 -9.81 -1.70
N VAL A 93 -24.23 -9.82 -0.38
CA VAL A 93 -22.93 -9.37 0.20
C VAL A 93 -21.80 -10.22 -0.39
N GLY A 94 -21.94 -11.54 -0.38
CA GLY A 94 -20.96 -12.46 -0.93
C GLY A 94 -20.70 -12.22 -2.41
N LEU A 95 -21.72 -11.94 -3.20
CA LEU A 95 -21.59 -11.66 -4.63
C LEU A 95 -20.93 -10.30 -4.88
N PHE A 96 -21.52 -9.21 -4.37
CA PHE A 96 -21.00 -7.86 -4.61
C PHE A 96 -19.63 -7.66 -3.96
N GLY A 97 -19.45 -8.08 -2.70
CA GLY A 97 -18.17 -7.99 -2.00
C GLY A 97 -17.11 -8.89 -2.63
N GLY A 98 -17.46 -10.14 -2.95
CA GLY A 98 -16.55 -11.11 -3.53
C GLY A 98 -16.03 -10.72 -4.92
N VAL A 99 -16.88 -10.13 -5.76
CA VAL A 99 -16.52 -9.73 -7.13
C VAL A 99 -15.93 -8.31 -7.17
N SER A 100 -16.11 -7.48 -6.14
CA SER A 100 -15.75 -6.05 -6.14
C SER A 100 -14.31 -5.78 -6.56
N ALA A 101 -13.35 -6.51 -5.98
CA ALA A 101 -11.93 -6.34 -6.31
C ALA A 101 -11.64 -6.63 -7.78
N ALA A 102 -12.15 -7.75 -8.31
CA ALA A 102 -11.97 -8.12 -9.71
C ALA A 102 -12.61 -7.10 -10.65
N ALA A 103 -13.82 -6.66 -10.35
CA ALA A 103 -14.54 -5.67 -11.14
C ALA A 103 -13.81 -4.33 -11.18
N LEU A 104 -13.27 -3.86 -10.05
CA LEU A 104 -12.53 -2.61 -9.96
C LEU A 104 -11.19 -2.68 -10.71
N PHE A 105 -10.46 -3.80 -10.61
CA PHE A 105 -9.24 -3.99 -11.40
C PHE A 105 -9.51 -3.99 -12.91
N LEU A 106 -10.55 -4.70 -13.35
CA LEU A 106 -10.94 -4.74 -14.76
C LEU A 106 -11.37 -3.36 -15.26
N LEU A 107 -12.16 -2.64 -14.47
CA LEU A 107 -12.63 -1.31 -14.83
C LEU A 107 -11.48 -0.31 -14.97
N PHE A 108 -10.54 -0.35 -14.04
CA PHE A 108 -9.36 0.50 -14.07
C PHE A 108 -8.49 0.21 -15.29
N ALA A 109 -8.24 -1.08 -15.57
CA ALA A 109 -7.42 -1.51 -16.70
C ALA A 109 -8.04 -1.16 -18.08
N LEU A 110 -9.35 -1.07 -18.16
CA LEU A 110 -10.07 -0.75 -19.42
C LEU A 110 -10.27 0.76 -19.62
N GLU A 111 -9.94 1.61 -18.64
CA GLU A 111 -10.20 3.06 -18.67
C GLU A 111 -11.66 3.42 -19.09
N SER A 112 -12.60 2.49 -18.88
CA SER A 112 -13.92 2.51 -19.54
C SER A 112 -14.98 3.32 -18.81
N ALA A 113 -14.71 3.78 -17.57
CA ALA A 113 -15.68 4.55 -16.78
C ALA A 113 -14.96 5.41 -15.72
N PRO A 114 -15.64 6.41 -15.12
CA PRO A 114 -15.09 7.17 -14.01
C PRO A 114 -14.88 6.25 -12.80
N PHE A 115 -13.69 5.69 -12.68
CA PHE A 115 -13.30 4.69 -11.69
C PHE A 115 -13.73 5.08 -10.26
N ARG A 116 -13.48 6.34 -9.86
CA ARG A 116 -13.87 6.84 -8.52
C ARG A 116 -15.35 6.68 -8.24
N LEU A 117 -16.20 7.02 -9.22
CA LEU A 117 -17.65 6.92 -9.06
C LEU A 117 -18.10 5.46 -8.84
N VAL A 118 -17.55 4.53 -9.62
CA VAL A 118 -17.89 3.11 -9.48
C VAL A 118 -17.35 2.54 -8.18
N LEU A 119 -16.14 2.93 -7.77
CA LEU A 119 -15.56 2.54 -6.48
C LEU A 119 -16.48 2.95 -5.32
N TYR A 120 -16.87 4.23 -5.24
CA TYR A 120 -17.75 4.71 -4.17
C TYR A 120 -19.16 4.13 -4.26
N ALA A 121 -19.69 3.87 -5.46
CA ALA A 121 -20.97 3.19 -5.64
C ALA A 121 -20.93 1.76 -5.09
N LEU A 122 -19.88 0.98 -5.42
CA LEU A 122 -19.69 -0.38 -4.89
C LEU A 122 -19.51 -0.38 -3.37
N VAL A 123 -18.67 0.52 -2.84
CA VAL A 123 -18.47 0.69 -1.38
C VAL A 123 -19.79 1.00 -0.69
N THR A 124 -20.61 1.88 -1.28
CA THR A 124 -21.93 2.22 -0.73
C THR A 124 -22.87 1.03 -0.77
N VAL A 125 -22.96 0.32 -1.89
CA VAL A 125 -23.84 -0.86 -2.00
C VAL A 125 -23.45 -1.94 -1.00
N ILE A 126 -22.14 -2.28 -0.91
CA ILE A 126 -21.65 -3.29 0.02
C ILE A 126 -21.87 -2.83 1.47
N GLY A 127 -21.56 -1.58 1.79
CA GLY A 127 -21.75 -1.02 3.12
C GLY A 127 -23.22 -1.03 3.57
N VAL A 128 -24.17 -0.69 2.68
CA VAL A 128 -25.61 -0.79 2.98
C VAL A 128 -26.02 -2.24 3.27
N LEU A 129 -25.58 -3.19 2.46
CA LEU A 129 -25.89 -4.60 2.66
C LEU A 129 -25.32 -5.12 3.98
N VAL A 130 -24.03 -4.88 4.25
CA VAL A 130 -23.36 -5.28 5.51
C VAL A 130 -24.00 -4.59 6.72
N GLY A 131 -24.38 -3.32 6.61
CA GLY A 131 -25.04 -2.59 7.69
C GLY A 131 -26.42 -3.14 8.07
N MET A 132 -27.07 -3.94 7.22
CA MET A 132 -28.32 -4.62 7.53
C MET A 132 -28.11 -5.90 8.36
N GLU A 133 -26.94 -6.54 8.32
CA GLU A 133 -26.69 -7.88 8.87
C GLU A 133 -26.90 -7.94 10.38
N ILE A 134 -26.22 -7.08 11.15
CA ILE A 134 -26.30 -7.07 12.61
C ILE A 134 -27.74 -6.85 13.12
N PRO A 135 -28.47 -5.81 12.65
CA PRO A 135 -29.87 -5.62 13.07
C PRO A 135 -30.76 -6.82 12.76
N LEU A 136 -30.60 -7.48 11.62
CA LEU A 136 -31.37 -8.67 11.28
C LEU A 136 -31.04 -9.85 12.21
N VAL A 137 -29.76 -10.11 12.47
CA VAL A 137 -29.33 -11.15 13.41
C VAL A 137 -29.82 -10.86 14.83
N MET A 138 -29.73 -9.61 15.29
CA MET A 138 -30.26 -9.22 16.62
C MET A 138 -31.75 -9.48 16.72
N ARG A 139 -32.54 -9.14 15.69
CA ARG A 139 -33.99 -9.42 15.66
C ARG A 139 -34.30 -10.92 15.63
N MET A 140 -33.54 -11.73 14.90
CA MET A 140 -33.68 -13.20 14.89
C MET A 140 -33.36 -13.81 16.25
N LEU A 141 -32.29 -13.36 16.91
CA LEU A 141 -31.90 -13.86 18.23
C LEU A 141 -32.81 -13.37 19.34
N HIS A 142 -33.34 -12.14 19.27
CA HIS A 142 -34.28 -11.60 20.29
C HIS A 142 -35.56 -12.43 20.44
N ARG A 143 -36.02 -13.03 19.36
CA ARG A 143 -37.17 -13.97 19.42
C ARG A 143 -36.90 -15.25 20.20
N ARG A 144 -35.65 -15.55 20.51
CA ARG A 144 -35.20 -16.81 21.14
C ARG A 144 -34.62 -16.65 22.54
N GLN A 145 -34.32 -15.41 22.98
CA GLN A 145 -33.67 -15.12 24.26
C GLN A 145 -34.51 -14.16 25.11
N ALA A 146 -34.58 -14.45 26.42
CA ALA A 146 -35.37 -13.66 27.36
C ALA A 146 -34.68 -12.33 27.77
N LYS A 147 -33.35 -12.21 27.70
CA LYS A 147 -32.60 -11.01 28.12
C LYS A 147 -31.91 -10.31 26.94
N PHE A 148 -32.45 -9.13 26.61
CA PHE A 148 -31.93 -8.31 25.50
C PHE A 148 -30.49 -7.83 25.71
N SER A 149 -30.11 -7.48 26.96
CA SER A 149 -28.77 -7.02 27.31
C SER A 149 -27.70 -8.07 27.00
N ASP A 150 -27.92 -9.33 27.34
CA ASP A 150 -26.99 -10.43 27.10
C ASP A 150 -26.85 -10.72 25.62
N LEU A 151 -27.92 -10.55 24.86
CA LEU A 151 -27.94 -10.70 23.43
C LEU A 151 -27.06 -9.65 22.76
N VAL A 152 -27.30 -8.37 23.06
CA VAL A 152 -26.52 -7.24 22.51
C VAL A 152 -25.04 -7.41 22.81
N SER A 153 -24.71 -7.71 24.08
CA SER A 153 -23.33 -7.91 24.51
C SER A 153 -22.62 -9.02 23.71
N ARG A 154 -23.28 -10.17 23.54
CA ARG A 154 -22.72 -11.30 22.80
C ARG A 154 -22.54 -10.99 21.32
N VAL A 155 -23.56 -10.45 20.66
CA VAL A 155 -23.46 -10.12 19.22
C VAL A 155 -22.35 -9.12 18.96
N LEU A 156 -22.29 -8.02 19.73
CA LEU A 156 -21.23 -7.03 19.56
C LEU A 156 -19.83 -7.56 19.91
N THR A 157 -19.72 -8.44 20.92
CA THR A 157 -18.44 -9.06 21.25
C THR A 157 -17.89 -9.88 20.08
N PHE A 158 -18.71 -10.73 19.46
CA PHE A 158 -18.27 -11.56 18.34
C PHE A 158 -18.07 -10.75 17.05
N ASP A 159 -18.83 -9.69 16.86
CA ASP A 159 -18.65 -8.71 15.78
C ASP A 159 -17.27 -8.07 15.87
N TYR A 160 -16.93 -7.48 17.02
CA TYR A 160 -15.60 -6.87 17.22
C TYR A 160 -14.44 -7.87 17.18
N LEU A 161 -14.65 -9.12 17.65
CA LEU A 161 -13.65 -10.17 17.54
C LEU A 161 -13.40 -10.57 16.08
N GLY A 162 -14.46 -10.66 15.27
CA GLY A 162 -14.35 -10.91 13.84
C GLY A 162 -13.59 -9.79 13.12
N ALA A 163 -13.95 -8.55 13.43
CA ALA A 163 -13.27 -7.38 12.91
C ALA A 163 -11.78 -7.37 13.30
N LEU A 164 -11.46 -7.62 14.57
CA LEU A 164 -10.05 -7.71 15.03
C LEU A 164 -9.29 -8.83 14.30
N ALA A 165 -9.88 -10.01 14.16
CA ALA A 165 -9.24 -11.15 13.50
C ALA A 165 -8.83 -10.78 12.05
N VAL A 166 -9.72 -10.17 11.29
CA VAL A 166 -9.44 -9.78 9.90
C VAL A 166 -8.50 -8.60 9.82
N SER A 167 -8.61 -7.62 10.71
CA SER A 167 -7.69 -6.47 10.72
C SER A 167 -6.23 -6.88 10.90
N LEU A 168 -5.95 -8.01 11.57
CA LEU A 168 -4.63 -8.60 11.71
C LEU A 168 -4.28 -9.56 10.56
N LEU A 169 -5.22 -10.43 10.18
CA LEU A 169 -4.98 -11.44 9.14
C LEU A 169 -4.82 -10.81 7.75
N PHE A 170 -5.53 -9.71 7.47
CA PHE A 170 -5.52 -9.09 6.15
C PHE A 170 -4.12 -8.61 5.74
N PRO A 171 -3.43 -7.72 6.49
CA PRO A 171 -2.11 -7.24 6.11
C PRO A 171 -1.00 -8.29 6.29
N LEU A 172 -1.15 -9.22 7.26
CA LEU A 172 -0.08 -10.19 7.56
C LEU A 172 -0.11 -11.43 6.67
N VAL A 173 -1.29 -11.85 6.21
CA VAL A 173 -1.46 -13.14 5.53
C VAL A 173 -2.24 -13.01 4.22
N LEU A 174 -3.43 -12.38 4.25
CA LEU A 174 -4.36 -12.45 3.13
C LEU A 174 -3.87 -11.62 1.95
N ALA A 175 -3.59 -10.34 2.15
CA ALA A 175 -3.11 -9.46 1.08
C ALA A 175 -1.75 -9.91 0.51
N PRO A 176 -0.71 -10.27 1.33
CA PRO A 176 0.58 -10.68 0.80
C PRO A 176 0.60 -12.06 0.13
N ARG A 177 -0.24 -13.03 0.58
CA ARG A 177 -0.21 -14.40 0.06
C ARG A 177 -1.28 -14.71 -0.97
N LEU A 178 -2.48 -14.16 -0.79
CA LEU A 178 -3.62 -14.41 -1.70
C LEU A 178 -3.82 -13.27 -2.71
N GLY A 179 -3.40 -12.05 -2.36
CA GLY A 179 -3.73 -10.86 -3.12
C GLY A 179 -5.17 -10.39 -2.89
N LEU A 180 -5.50 -9.18 -3.37
CA LEU A 180 -6.79 -8.54 -3.10
C LEU A 180 -7.96 -9.27 -3.77
N VAL A 181 -7.78 -9.71 -5.02
CA VAL A 181 -8.84 -10.36 -5.81
C VAL A 181 -9.23 -11.72 -5.23
N ARG A 182 -8.25 -12.58 -4.91
CA ARG A 182 -8.53 -13.88 -4.27
C ARG A 182 -9.15 -13.71 -2.90
N THR A 183 -8.67 -12.73 -2.12
CA THR A 183 -9.22 -12.44 -0.80
C THR A 183 -10.70 -12.05 -0.90
N GLY A 184 -11.08 -11.21 -1.86
CA GLY A 184 -12.47 -10.87 -2.12
C GLY A 184 -13.34 -12.10 -2.38
N PHE A 185 -12.94 -12.95 -3.32
CA PHE A 185 -13.67 -14.18 -3.62
C PHE A 185 -13.75 -15.14 -2.42
N LEU A 186 -12.68 -15.26 -1.62
CA LEU A 186 -12.66 -16.10 -0.42
C LEU A 186 -13.73 -15.66 0.57
N PHE A 187 -13.82 -14.37 0.89
CA PHE A 187 -14.83 -13.83 1.80
C PHE A 187 -16.23 -13.91 1.20
N GLY A 188 -16.38 -13.76 -0.12
CA GLY A 188 -17.64 -14.03 -0.83
C GLY A 188 -18.12 -15.47 -0.66
N LEU A 189 -17.19 -16.43 -0.72
CA LEU A 189 -17.49 -17.84 -0.44
C LEU A 189 -17.86 -18.07 1.04
N CYS A 190 -17.23 -17.36 1.99
CA CYS A 190 -17.59 -17.41 3.40
C CYS A 190 -19.05 -16.94 3.64
N ASN A 191 -19.45 -15.79 3.07
CA ASN A 191 -20.85 -15.33 3.14
C ASN A 191 -21.81 -16.34 2.51
N THR A 192 -21.48 -16.87 1.33
CA THR A 192 -22.28 -17.91 0.68
C THR A 192 -22.42 -19.16 1.55
N ALA A 193 -21.34 -19.57 2.22
CA ALA A 193 -21.36 -20.69 3.15
C ALA A 193 -22.28 -20.43 4.36
N ILE A 194 -22.27 -19.20 4.92
CA ILE A 194 -23.21 -18.78 5.98
C ILE A 194 -24.66 -18.82 5.48
N ALA A 195 -24.92 -18.34 4.26
CA ALA A 195 -26.25 -18.40 3.63
C ALA A 195 -26.74 -19.85 3.50
N VAL A 196 -25.91 -20.75 2.95
CA VAL A 196 -26.24 -22.18 2.79
C VAL A 196 -26.43 -22.86 4.14
N TRP A 197 -25.54 -22.59 5.11
CA TRP A 197 -25.65 -23.12 6.46
C TRP A 197 -26.95 -22.65 7.14
N THR A 198 -27.29 -21.37 7.05
CA THR A 198 -28.54 -20.82 7.58
C THR A 198 -29.75 -21.48 6.94
N LEU A 199 -29.78 -21.63 5.63
CA LEU A 199 -30.84 -22.28 4.87
C LEU A 199 -31.04 -23.74 5.31
N TRP A 200 -29.96 -24.47 5.57
CA TRP A 200 -30.01 -25.88 5.97
C TRP A 200 -30.38 -26.06 7.45
N HIS A 201 -29.71 -25.29 8.34
CA HIS A 201 -29.89 -25.45 9.80
C HIS A 201 -31.28 -25.00 10.28
N PHE A 202 -31.75 -23.89 9.73
CA PHE A 202 -33.06 -23.31 10.11
C PHE A 202 -34.20 -23.67 9.16
N ARG A 203 -34.03 -24.73 8.38
CA ARG A 203 -35.02 -25.17 7.36
C ARG A 203 -36.42 -25.37 7.91
N ALA A 204 -36.58 -25.80 9.16
CA ALA A 204 -37.89 -26.01 9.81
C ALA A 204 -38.54 -24.68 10.20
N GLU A 205 -37.76 -23.68 10.56
CA GLU A 205 -38.24 -22.37 11.02
C GLU A 205 -38.51 -21.40 9.87
N LEU A 206 -37.90 -21.64 8.70
CA LEU A 206 -38.11 -20.81 7.52
C LEU A 206 -39.55 -20.79 7.02
N GLY A 207 -40.38 -21.80 7.38
CA GLY A 207 -41.79 -21.88 6.95
C GLY A 207 -42.01 -21.89 5.43
N LEU A 208 -40.93 -21.99 4.65
CA LEU A 208 -40.93 -21.87 3.18
C LEU A 208 -41.43 -23.17 2.52
N SER A 209 -42.16 -23.03 1.43
CA SER A 209 -42.49 -24.17 0.56
C SER A 209 -41.23 -24.87 0.03
N ALA A 210 -41.29 -26.16 -0.27
CA ALA A 210 -40.17 -26.93 -0.84
C ALA A 210 -39.66 -26.31 -2.12
N ARG A 211 -40.52 -25.72 -2.94
CA ARG A 211 -40.17 -25.05 -4.18
C ARG A 211 -39.32 -23.78 -3.93
N LEU A 212 -39.70 -22.96 -2.94
CA LEU A 212 -38.99 -21.72 -2.62
C LEU A 212 -37.63 -22.01 -1.99
N ARG A 213 -37.55 -23.02 -1.09
CA ARG A 213 -36.25 -23.50 -0.55
C ARG A 213 -35.34 -24.02 -1.64
N GLY A 214 -35.86 -24.78 -2.59
CA GLY A 214 -35.09 -25.24 -3.76
C GLY A 214 -34.58 -24.09 -4.61
N ALA A 215 -35.37 -23.06 -4.85
CA ALA A 215 -34.95 -21.85 -5.56
C ALA A 215 -33.84 -21.08 -4.83
N MET A 216 -33.92 -20.96 -3.49
CA MET A 216 -32.85 -20.31 -2.70
C MET A 216 -31.57 -21.14 -2.69
N ALA A 217 -31.67 -22.45 -2.54
CA ALA A 217 -30.50 -23.34 -2.66
C ALA A 217 -29.86 -23.29 -4.04
N TRP A 218 -30.65 -23.22 -5.10
CA TRP A 218 -30.17 -23.04 -6.47
C TRP A 218 -29.42 -21.71 -6.64
N ARG A 219 -29.96 -20.58 -6.14
CA ARG A 219 -29.28 -19.28 -6.16
C ARG A 219 -27.97 -19.33 -5.39
N ALA A 220 -27.94 -19.91 -4.19
CA ALA A 220 -26.73 -20.09 -3.40
C ALA A 220 -25.68 -20.95 -4.14
N GLY A 221 -26.13 -22.02 -4.82
CA GLY A 221 -25.27 -22.83 -5.67
C GLY A 221 -24.69 -22.06 -6.85
N MET A 222 -25.49 -21.22 -7.52
CA MET A 222 -24.99 -20.38 -8.62
C MET A 222 -23.99 -19.33 -8.15
N VAL A 223 -24.29 -18.62 -7.06
CA VAL A 223 -23.38 -17.62 -6.48
C VAL A 223 -22.08 -18.30 -6.03
N GLY A 224 -22.17 -19.42 -5.32
CA GLY A 224 -21.00 -20.18 -4.88
C GLY A 224 -20.14 -20.69 -6.04
N ALA A 225 -20.77 -21.20 -7.10
CA ALA A 225 -20.07 -21.66 -8.31
C ALA A 225 -19.38 -20.50 -9.04
N ALA A 226 -20.05 -19.34 -9.17
CA ALA A 226 -19.47 -18.15 -9.78
C ALA A 226 -18.27 -17.62 -8.98
N LEU A 227 -18.39 -17.53 -7.65
CA LEU A 227 -17.30 -17.10 -6.76
C LEU A 227 -16.14 -18.10 -6.77
N LEU A 228 -16.40 -19.40 -6.80
CA LEU A 228 -15.37 -20.43 -6.87
C LEU A 228 -14.64 -20.38 -8.23
N ALA A 229 -15.36 -20.20 -9.32
CA ALA A 229 -14.78 -19.99 -10.64
C ALA A 229 -13.93 -18.70 -10.68
N GLY A 230 -14.42 -17.60 -10.10
CA GLY A 230 -13.66 -16.35 -9.94
C GLY A 230 -12.40 -16.53 -9.10
N PHE A 231 -12.49 -17.25 -7.99
CA PHE A 231 -11.34 -17.59 -7.16
C PHE A 231 -10.28 -18.38 -7.94
N ALA A 232 -10.69 -19.39 -8.69
CA ALA A 232 -9.78 -20.20 -9.52
C ALA A 232 -9.18 -19.41 -10.69
N ALA A 233 -9.94 -18.46 -11.25
CA ALA A 233 -9.51 -17.61 -12.36
C ALA A 233 -8.78 -16.33 -11.94
N SER A 234 -8.67 -16.06 -10.64
CA SER A 234 -8.19 -14.76 -10.11
C SER A 234 -6.79 -14.36 -10.59
N ASP A 235 -5.85 -15.30 -10.71
CA ASP A 235 -4.51 -15.00 -11.24
C ASP A 235 -4.56 -14.56 -12.69
N ARG A 236 -5.39 -15.25 -13.52
CA ARG A 236 -5.57 -14.88 -14.93
C ARG A 236 -6.19 -13.49 -15.06
N LEU A 237 -7.16 -13.17 -14.20
CA LEU A 237 -7.80 -11.85 -14.14
C LEU A 237 -6.81 -10.77 -13.75
N THR A 238 -6.02 -10.99 -12.69
CA THR A 238 -5.00 -10.03 -12.23
C THR A 238 -3.93 -9.82 -13.31
N HIS A 239 -3.37 -10.90 -13.86
CA HIS A 239 -2.39 -10.80 -14.95
C HIS A 239 -2.92 -10.11 -16.20
N TRP A 240 -4.18 -10.37 -16.58
CA TRP A 240 -4.80 -9.70 -17.70
C TRP A 240 -4.99 -8.21 -17.44
N SER A 241 -5.48 -7.85 -16.27
CA SER A 241 -5.66 -6.44 -15.86
C SER A 241 -4.33 -5.69 -15.79
N GLU A 242 -3.30 -6.31 -15.20
CA GLU A 242 -1.96 -5.73 -15.14
C GLU A 242 -1.35 -5.55 -16.55
N ARG A 243 -1.51 -6.53 -17.46
CA ARG A 243 -1.07 -6.38 -18.85
C ARG A 243 -1.78 -5.24 -19.57
N ALA A 244 -3.08 -5.07 -19.35
CA ALA A 244 -3.82 -3.96 -19.92
C ALA A 244 -3.37 -2.61 -19.34
N LEU A 245 -3.06 -2.58 -18.02
CA LEU A 245 -2.60 -1.38 -17.34
C LEU A 245 -1.21 -0.91 -17.80
N PHE A 246 -0.25 -1.85 -17.90
CA PHE A 246 1.12 -1.49 -18.25
C PHE A 246 1.38 -1.44 -19.77
N GLY A 247 0.52 -2.04 -20.58
CA GLY A 247 0.64 -2.08 -22.04
C GLY A 247 1.82 -2.90 -22.58
N ASP A 248 2.74 -3.34 -21.71
CA ASP A 248 3.97 -4.06 -22.02
C ASP A 248 3.93 -5.50 -21.50
N GLU A 249 4.84 -6.35 -21.97
CA GLU A 249 5.00 -7.71 -21.45
C GLU A 249 5.51 -7.69 -20.01
N ILE A 250 4.74 -8.24 -19.07
CA ILE A 250 5.17 -8.40 -17.67
C ILE A 250 6.07 -9.62 -17.57
N ILE A 251 7.34 -9.40 -17.20
CA ILE A 251 8.32 -10.48 -17.00
C ILE A 251 8.46 -10.91 -15.54
N HIS A 252 8.24 -9.98 -14.60
CA HIS A 252 8.18 -10.28 -13.16
C HIS A 252 7.06 -9.48 -12.52
N ALA A 253 6.30 -10.12 -11.63
CA ALA A 253 5.25 -9.48 -10.82
C ALA A 253 5.24 -10.10 -9.43
N ILE A 254 5.70 -9.35 -8.42
CA ILE A 254 5.94 -9.84 -7.06
C ILE A 254 5.25 -8.90 -6.07
N SER A 255 4.45 -9.46 -5.17
CA SER A 255 3.96 -8.75 -3.99
C SER A 255 4.82 -9.05 -2.78
N SER A 256 5.19 -8.03 -2.05
CA SER A 256 5.82 -8.12 -0.74
C SER A 256 4.90 -7.52 0.34
N PRO A 257 5.23 -7.62 1.62
CA PRO A 257 4.52 -6.88 2.67
C PRO A 257 4.61 -5.35 2.54
N TYR A 258 5.53 -4.85 1.73
CA TYR A 258 5.84 -3.43 1.61
C TYR A 258 5.33 -2.80 0.32
N GLN A 259 5.36 -3.57 -0.79
CA GLN A 259 5.10 -3.02 -2.12
C GLN A 259 4.78 -4.09 -3.17
N ARG A 260 4.17 -3.66 -4.26
CA ARG A 260 3.99 -4.46 -5.49
C ARG A 260 5.09 -4.08 -6.48
N LEU A 261 5.93 -5.06 -6.84
CA LEU A 261 6.98 -4.93 -7.85
C LEU A 261 6.49 -5.51 -9.18
N VAL A 262 6.54 -4.74 -10.25
CA VAL A 262 6.24 -5.19 -11.60
C VAL A 262 7.39 -4.79 -12.52
N VAL A 263 7.98 -5.77 -13.19
CA VAL A 263 8.98 -5.53 -14.23
C VAL A 263 8.36 -5.88 -15.57
N THR A 264 8.36 -4.91 -16.48
CA THR A 264 7.87 -5.09 -17.84
C THR A 264 9.02 -5.04 -18.84
N ARG A 265 8.75 -5.59 -20.03
CA ARG A 265 9.66 -5.53 -21.17
C ARG A 265 8.92 -4.99 -22.39
N TRP A 266 9.46 -3.94 -22.97
CA TRP A 266 9.04 -3.45 -24.28
C TRP A 266 10.24 -3.44 -25.24
N LYS A 267 10.31 -4.42 -26.13
CA LYS A 267 11.48 -4.68 -26.97
C LYS A 267 12.73 -4.95 -26.12
N ASP A 268 13.70 -4.04 -26.16
CA ASP A 268 14.94 -4.05 -25.39
C ASP A 268 14.87 -3.24 -24.09
N ASP A 269 13.73 -2.58 -23.84
CA ASP A 269 13.53 -1.73 -22.65
C ASP A 269 12.93 -2.54 -21.49
N LEU A 270 13.63 -2.53 -20.37
CA LEU A 270 13.15 -3.05 -19.09
C LEU A 270 12.67 -1.87 -18.23
N ARG A 271 11.46 -1.99 -17.69
CA ARG A 271 10.87 -0.97 -16.83
C ARG A 271 10.47 -1.57 -15.50
N LEU A 272 10.85 -0.90 -14.41
CA LEU A 272 10.41 -1.26 -13.06
C LEU A 272 9.29 -0.32 -12.63
N TYR A 273 8.24 -0.92 -12.09
CA TYR A 273 7.15 -0.20 -11.42
C TYR A 273 7.03 -0.65 -9.97
N ILE A 274 6.90 0.31 -9.06
CA ILE A 274 6.60 0.08 -7.64
C ILE A 274 5.22 0.69 -7.36
N ASN A 275 4.28 -0.14 -6.92
CA ASN A 275 2.88 0.27 -6.68
C ASN A 275 2.26 1.01 -7.87
N GLY A 276 2.57 0.58 -9.10
CA GLY A 276 2.09 1.20 -10.33
C GLY A 276 2.88 2.41 -10.83
N ASN A 277 3.80 2.96 -10.03
CA ASN A 277 4.64 4.10 -10.42
C ASN A 277 5.95 3.63 -11.05
N LEU A 278 6.30 4.20 -12.22
CA LEU A 278 7.56 3.92 -12.90
C LEU A 278 8.74 4.36 -12.02
N GLN A 279 9.73 3.47 -11.85
CA GLN A 279 10.96 3.74 -11.11
C GLN A 279 12.16 3.92 -12.02
N PHE A 280 12.23 3.16 -13.11
CA PHE A 280 13.21 3.37 -14.16
C PHE A 280 12.75 2.76 -15.49
N SER A 281 13.34 3.27 -16.59
CA SER A 281 13.45 2.63 -17.90
C SER A 281 14.92 2.35 -18.19
N SER A 282 15.27 1.14 -18.61
CA SER A 282 16.66 0.75 -18.88
C SER A 282 17.31 1.56 -20.01
N ARG A 283 16.51 2.30 -20.79
CA ARG A 283 16.99 3.16 -21.88
C ARG A 283 17.63 4.46 -21.40
N ASP A 284 17.17 5.00 -20.28
CA ASP A 284 17.60 6.33 -19.81
C ASP A 284 17.92 6.40 -18.31
N GLU A 285 17.79 5.31 -17.55
CA GLU A 285 18.09 5.26 -16.12
C GLU A 285 19.53 5.71 -15.78
N TYR A 286 20.45 5.56 -16.72
CA TYR A 286 21.83 5.99 -16.52
C TYR A 286 21.94 7.50 -16.29
N ARG A 287 21.03 8.31 -16.84
CA ARG A 287 20.98 9.76 -16.60
C ARG A 287 20.66 10.06 -15.14
N TYR A 288 19.69 9.35 -14.61
CA TYR A 288 19.29 9.46 -13.21
C TYR A 288 20.44 9.01 -12.28
N HIS A 289 20.97 7.81 -12.49
CA HIS A 289 21.97 7.24 -11.59
C HIS A 289 23.35 7.91 -11.70
N GLU A 290 23.74 8.40 -12.86
CA GLU A 290 24.93 9.23 -12.99
C GLU A 290 24.75 10.58 -12.26
N ALA A 291 23.60 11.24 -12.43
CA ALA A 291 23.31 12.49 -11.73
C ALA A 291 23.22 12.30 -10.20
N LEU A 292 22.62 11.19 -9.74
CA LEU A 292 22.51 10.88 -8.32
C LEU A 292 23.86 10.61 -7.64
N VAL A 293 24.77 9.90 -8.32
CA VAL A 293 25.96 9.32 -7.67
C VAL A 293 27.23 10.10 -7.96
N LEU A 294 27.48 10.42 -9.24
CA LEU A 294 28.81 10.84 -9.64
C LEU A 294 29.25 12.22 -9.14
N PRO A 295 28.39 13.26 -9.05
CA PRO A 295 28.81 14.57 -8.56
C PRO A 295 29.41 14.55 -7.16
N ALA A 296 28.82 13.75 -6.24
CA ALA A 296 29.34 13.61 -4.88
C ALA A 296 30.66 12.84 -4.84
N LEU A 297 30.75 11.70 -5.55
CA LEU A 297 31.97 10.86 -5.56
C LEU A 297 33.15 11.53 -6.24
N GLU A 298 32.92 12.39 -7.24
CA GLU A 298 33.99 13.20 -7.80
C GLU A 298 34.49 14.29 -6.84
N SER A 299 33.58 14.86 -6.04
CA SER A 299 33.93 15.91 -5.09
C SER A 299 34.65 15.38 -3.86
N VAL A 300 34.30 14.19 -3.38
CA VAL A 300 34.93 13.51 -2.24
C VAL A 300 35.96 12.52 -2.77
N ARG A 301 37.14 13.04 -3.22
CA ARG A 301 38.17 12.24 -3.91
C ARG A 301 38.72 11.05 -3.11
N GLY A 302 38.59 11.07 -1.78
CA GLY A 302 39.05 10.01 -0.87
C GLY A 302 37.93 9.15 -0.34
N ALA A 303 36.73 9.18 -0.93
CA ALA A 303 35.60 8.39 -0.47
C ALA A 303 35.91 6.90 -0.51
N ARG A 304 35.93 6.24 0.65
CA ARG A 304 36.15 4.80 0.83
C ARG A 304 34.89 4.07 1.27
N ARG A 305 34.05 4.75 2.06
CA ARG A 305 32.84 4.17 2.65
C ARG A 305 31.63 4.92 2.14
N VAL A 306 30.76 4.23 1.45
CA VAL A 306 29.56 4.81 0.84
C VAL A 306 28.32 4.14 1.44
N LEU A 307 27.35 4.94 1.82
CA LEU A 307 26.03 4.49 2.25
C LEU A 307 25.03 4.70 1.12
N VAL A 308 24.19 3.71 0.86
CA VAL A 308 23.02 3.82 -0.02
C VAL A 308 21.79 3.49 0.79
N LEU A 309 20.86 4.43 0.89
CA LEU A 309 19.57 4.25 1.54
C LEU A 309 18.47 4.17 0.48
N GLY A 310 17.81 3.00 0.36
CA GLY A 310 17.01 2.64 -0.80
C GLY A 310 17.89 2.09 -1.93
N GLY A 311 17.46 2.25 -3.19
CA GLY A 311 18.23 1.82 -4.36
C GLY A 311 18.41 0.29 -4.46
N GLY A 312 17.42 -0.47 -3.99
CA GLY A 312 17.45 -1.94 -3.98
C GLY A 312 17.48 -2.60 -5.36
N ASP A 313 17.47 -1.83 -6.45
CA ASP A 313 17.72 -2.28 -7.81
C ASP A 313 19.20 -2.41 -8.15
N GLY A 314 20.10 -1.82 -7.34
CA GLY A 314 21.54 -1.90 -7.51
C GLY A 314 22.11 -1.01 -8.63
N LEU A 315 21.30 -0.12 -9.23
CA LEU A 315 21.78 0.74 -10.32
C LEU A 315 22.64 1.89 -9.78
N ALA A 316 22.36 2.39 -8.58
CA ALA A 316 23.26 3.29 -7.86
C ALA A 316 24.56 2.59 -7.46
N LEU A 317 24.49 1.32 -6.98
CA LEU A 317 25.69 0.51 -6.68
C LEU A 317 26.59 0.39 -7.91
N ARG A 318 26.03 0.09 -9.08
CA ARG A 318 26.76 -0.01 -10.35
C ARG A 318 27.60 1.25 -10.64
N GLN A 319 27.07 2.44 -10.35
CA GLN A 319 27.80 3.69 -10.54
C GLN A 319 28.90 3.89 -9.49
N ILE A 320 28.61 3.57 -8.22
CA ILE A 320 29.57 3.68 -7.11
C ILE A 320 30.77 2.75 -7.34
N LEU A 321 30.52 1.52 -7.78
CA LEU A 321 31.54 0.49 -7.97
C LEU A 321 32.53 0.78 -9.12
N LYS A 322 32.23 1.76 -9.99
CA LYS A 322 33.18 2.27 -10.97
C LYS A 322 34.41 2.93 -10.31
N TYR A 323 34.29 3.37 -9.06
CA TYR A 323 35.33 4.05 -8.32
C TYR A 323 36.21 3.05 -7.55
N PRO A 324 37.47 2.84 -7.97
CA PRO A 324 38.34 1.82 -7.37
C PRO A 324 38.75 2.14 -5.92
N GLN A 325 38.70 3.42 -5.50
CA GLN A 325 39.01 3.82 -4.14
C GLN A 325 37.91 3.51 -3.14
N VAL A 326 36.70 3.19 -3.59
CA VAL A 326 35.62 2.77 -2.71
C VAL A 326 35.89 1.35 -2.21
N GLU A 327 36.01 1.21 -0.90
CA GLU A 327 36.37 -0.04 -0.22
C GLU A 327 35.12 -0.76 0.32
N HIS A 328 34.13 0.00 0.78
CA HIS A 328 32.90 -0.54 1.35
C HIS A 328 31.67 0.25 0.92
N VAL A 329 30.64 -0.45 0.50
CA VAL A 329 29.32 0.11 0.21
C VAL A 329 28.29 -0.62 1.07
N THR A 330 27.57 0.11 1.91
CA THR A 330 26.43 -0.43 2.65
C THR A 330 25.16 0.02 1.98
N LEU A 331 24.36 -0.92 1.48
CA LEU A 331 23.03 -0.66 0.94
C LEU A 331 22.00 -1.09 1.95
N VAL A 332 21.11 -0.16 2.34
CA VAL A 332 20.00 -0.42 3.26
C VAL A 332 18.68 -0.23 2.51
N ASP A 333 18.00 -1.33 2.22
CA ASP A 333 16.70 -1.33 1.56
C ASP A 333 15.67 -2.08 2.39
N LEU A 334 14.45 -1.55 2.43
CA LEU A 334 13.38 -2.10 3.25
C LEU A 334 12.92 -3.49 2.76
N ASP A 335 12.90 -3.72 1.43
CA ASP A 335 12.24 -4.86 0.83
C ASP A 335 13.22 -5.96 0.36
N PRO A 336 13.35 -7.09 1.09
CA PRO A 336 14.19 -8.20 0.66
C PRO A 336 13.76 -8.83 -0.68
N ARG A 337 12.52 -8.63 -1.12
CA ARG A 337 12.07 -9.09 -2.44
C ARG A 337 12.68 -8.26 -3.57
N MET A 338 12.84 -6.96 -3.34
CA MET A 338 13.49 -6.06 -4.28
C MET A 338 14.95 -6.46 -4.48
N THR A 339 15.74 -6.50 -3.41
CA THR A 339 17.16 -6.86 -3.47
C THR A 339 17.37 -8.28 -4.01
N SER A 340 16.50 -9.24 -3.64
CA SER A 340 16.56 -10.60 -4.18
C SER A 340 16.25 -10.66 -5.67
N LEU A 341 15.23 -9.93 -6.15
CA LEU A 341 14.89 -9.90 -7.57
C LEU A 341 16.08 -9.40 -8.41
N PHE A 342 16.71 -8.31 -8.00
CA PHE A 342 17.84 -7.71 -8.71
C PHE A 342 19.19 -8.42 -8.51
N SER A 343 19.27 -9.35 -7.55
CA SER A 343 20.44 -10.21 -7.35
C SER A 343 20.36 -11.54 -8.13
N HIS A 344 19.17 -11.96 -8.62
CA HIS A 344 19.01 -13.29 -9.19
C HIS A 344 18.39 -13.31 -10.59
N ALA A 345 17.55 -12.34 -10.96
CA ALA A 345 16.95 -12.31 -12.30
C ALA A 345 17.98 -11.86 -13.35
N GLU A 346 18.35 -12.75 -14.26
CA GLU A 346 19.46 -12.60 -15.21
C GLU A 346 19.45 -11.24 -15.95
N ALA A 347 18.30 -10.82 -16.48
CA ALA A 347 18.18 -9.55 -17.19
C ALA A 347 18.44 -8.34 -16.29
N LEU A 348 18.03 -8.38 -15.02
CA LEU A 348 18.21 -7.32 -14.05
C LEU A 348 19.64 -7.32 -13.46
N VAL A 349 20.19 -8.50 -13.23
CA VAL A 349 21.60 -8.68 -12.83
C VAL A 349 22.54 -8.17 -13.92
N THR A 350 22.22 -8.42 -15.18
CA THR A 350 22.97 -7.85 -16.33
C THR A 350 22.86 -6.33 -16.36
N LEU A 351 21.68 -5.78 -16.09
CA LEU A 351 21.45 -4.33 -16.09
C LEU A 351 22.27 -3.63 -15.00
N ASN A 352 22.31 -4.18 -13.77
CA ASN A 352 23.10 -3.63 -12.66
C ASN A 352 24.58 -4.09 -12.67
N GLN A 353 25.00 -4.82 -13.71
CA GLN A 353 26.37 -5.30 -13.89
C GLN A 353 26.89 -6.13 -12.70
N HIS A 354 26.06 -7.02 -12.17
CA HIS A 354 26.39 -7.89 -11.03
C HIS A 354 26.76 -7.13 -9.74
N ALA A 355 26.27 -5.90 -9.56
CA ALA A 355 26.65 -5.03 -8.46
C ALA A 355 26.46 -5.66 -7.07
N PHE A 356 25.43 -6.47 -6.89
CA PHE A 356 25.20 -7.19 -5.62
C PHE A 356 26.22 -8.29 -5.31
N SER A 357 26.96 -8.76 -6.30
CA SER A 357 27.98 -9.80 -6.15
C SER A 357 29.37 -9.24 -5.87
N ASP A 358 29.55 -7.92 -5.90
CA ASP A 358 30.84 -7.28 -5.61
C ASP A 358 31.17 -7.42 -4.11
N PRO A 359 32.38 -7.91 -3.75
CA PRO A 359 32.77 -8.13 -2.37
C PRO A 359 32.80 -6.88 -1.49
N ARG A 360 32.80 -5.70 -2.09
CA ARG A 360 32.71 -4.42 -1.38
C ARG A 360 31.32 -4.08 -0.89
N VAL A 361 30.28 -4.78 -1.38
CA VAL A 361 28.86 -4.47 -1.11
C VAL A 361 28.32 -5.31 0.04
N THR A 362 27.74 -4.64 1.01
CA THR A 362 26.95 -5.26 2.09
C THR A 362 25.52 -4.80 1.97
N VAL A 363 24.60 -5.76 1.83
CA VAL A 363 23.14 -5.50 1.76
C VAL A 363 22.50 -5.75 3.11
N VAL A 364 21.73 -4.76 3.59
CA VAL A 364 20.95 -4.84 4.83
C VAL A 364 19.48 -4.58 4.48
N ASN A 365 18.62 -5.57 4.71
CA ASN A 365 17.18 -5.38 4.54
C ASN A 365 16.54 -4.92 5.86
N ALA A 366 16.33 -3.61 5.98
CA ALA A 366 15.78 -2.96 7.18
C ALA A 366 15.14 -1.60 6.85
N ASP A 367 14.30 -1.08 7.77
CA ASP A 367 13.87 0.33 7.75
C ASP A 367 15.09 1.22 7.97
N ALA A 368 15.35 2.12 7.02
CA ALA A 368 16.53 2.99 7.04
C ALA A 368 16.62 3.85 8.32
N GLY A 369 15.46 4.36 8.81
CA GLY A 369 15.42 5.15 10.04
C GLY A 369 15.76 4.32 11.28
N GLN A 370 15.28 3.09 11.36
CA GLN A 370 15.61 2.17 12.46
C GLN A 370 17.07 1.72 12.39
N TRP A 371 17.57 1.41 11.20
CA TRP A 371 18.96 1.00 11.01
C TRP A 371 19.93 2.11 11.44
N LEU A 372 19.70 3.37 11.01
CA LEU A 372 20.52 4.50 11.41
C LEU A 372 20.55 4.76 12.93
N GLN A 373 19.50 4.35 13.67
CA GLN A 373 19.50 4.48 15.14
C GLN A 373 20.49 3.54 15.83
N THR A 374 20.80 2.41 15.19
CA THR A 374 21.63 1.34 15.77
C THR A 374 23.00 1.19 15.11
N ALA A 375 23.18 1.75 13.91
CA ALA A 375 24.45 1.73 13.20
C ALA A 375 25.49 2.57 13.93
N ALA A 376 26.76 2.13 13.88
CA ALA A 376 27.89 2.88 14.44
C ALA A 376 28.83 3.41 13.34
N ASP A 377 28.56 3.08 12.10
CA ASP A 377 29.42 3.37 10.97
C ASP A 377 29.37 4.83 10.54
N MET A 378 30.53 5.33 10.06
CA MET A 378 30.66 6.63 9.43
C MET A 378 30.95 6.45 7.95
N PHE A 379 30.37 7.32 7.11
CA PHE A 379 30.45 7.27 5.66
C PHE A 379 30.98 8.58 5.08
N ASP A 380 31.76 8.46 4.00
CA ASP A 380 32.28 9.61 3.29
C ASP A 380 31.25 10.21 2.34
N VAL A 381 30.38 9.35 1.77
CA VAL A 381 29.26 9.75 0.91
C VAL A 381 28.03 8.94 1.29
N ALA A 382 26.87 9.58 1.35
CA ALA A 382 25.59 8.93 1.48
C ALA A 382 24.68 9.27 0.27
N ILE A 383 24.08 8.25 -0.31
CA ILE A 383 23.11 8.35 -1.41
C ILE A 383 21.75 7.97 -0.86
N VAL A 384 20.78 8.87 -0.97
CA VAL A 384 19.40 8.65 -0.51
C VAL A 384 18.51 8.53 -1.74
N ASP A 385 18.13 7.30 -2.04
CA ASP A 385 17.39 6.89 -3.23
C ASP A 385 16.07 6.22 -2.83
N PHE A 386 15.26 6.95 -2.09
CA PHE A 386 13.92 6.50 -1.67
C PHE A 386 12.88 6.81 -2.75
N PRO A 387 11.76 6.07 -2.80
CA PRO A 387 10.61 6.46 -3.60
C PRO A 387 10.11 7.85 -3.23
N ASP A 388 9.36 8.47 -4.15
CA ASP A 388 8.73 9.76 -3.92
C ASP A 388 7.84 9.77 -2.67
N PRO A 389 7.78 10.90 -1.95
CA PRO A 389 7.07 11.02 -0.66
C PRO A 389 5.55 11.06 -0.83
N SER A 390 4.98 10.03 -1.47
CA SER A 390 3.56 9.90 -1.76
C SER A 390 2.69 9.58 -0.54
N ASN A 391 3.30 9.18 0.58
CA ASN A 391 2.59 8.83 1.81
C ASN A 391 3.42 9.14 3.07
N PHE A 392 2.79 9.09 4.24
CA PHE A 392 3.44 9.42 5.51
C PHE A 392 4.56 8.46 5.90
N SER A 393 4.48 7.21 5.49
CA SER A 393 5.52 6.20 5.78
C SER A 393 6.82 6.52 5.04
N ILE A 394 6.74 7.04 3.82
CA ILE A 394 7.90 7.52 3.07
C ILE A 394 8.24 8.95 3.48
N GLY A 395 7.25 9.82 3.67
CA GLY A 395 7.45 11.22 4.07
C GLY A 395 8.26 11.41 5.35
N LYS A 396 8.21 10.46 6.32
CA LYS A 396 9.06 10.45 7.53
C LYS A 396 10.56 10.40 7.21
N LEU A 397 10.94 9.71 6.10
CA LEU A 397 12.33 9.55 5.65
C LEU A 397 12.89 10.82 4.98
N TYR A 398 12.06 11.81 4.75
CA TYR A 398 12.40 13.14 4.25
C TYR A 398 12.17 14.23 5.31
N SER A 399 12.21 13.88 6.58
CA SER A 399 11.91 14.81 7.67
C SER A 399 13.16 15.36 8.34
N VAL A 400 13.02 16.51 9.02
CA VAL A 400 14.10 17.12 9.82
C VAL A 400 14.74 16.13 10.80
N PRO A 401 13.98 15.32 11.59
CA PRO A 401 14.59 14.34 12.48
C PRO A 401 15.39 13.26 11.74
N PHE A 402 14.91 12.79 10.57
CA PHE A 402 15.62 11.81 9.78
C PHE A 402 16.96 12.36 9.26
N TYR A 403 16.97 13.57 8.71
CA TYR A 403 18.21 14.17 8.23
C TYR A 403 19.18 14.48 9.36
N ARG A 404 18.72 14.90 10.52
CA ARG A 404 19.57 15.04 11.73
C ARG A 404 20.15 13.70 12.20
N LEU A 405 19.42 12.60 12.04
CA LEU A 405 19.92 11.27 12.33
C LEU A 405 20.99 10.87 11.31
N LEU A 406 20.71 11.05 10.02
CA LEU A 406 21.66 10.75 8.94
C LEU A 406 22.96 11.54 9.07
N SER A 407 22.91 12.82 9.50
CA SER A 407 24.11 13.65 9.68
C SER A 407 25.12 13.08 10.67
N ARG A 408 24.67 12.24 11.62
CA ARG A 408 25.56 11.59 12.59
C ARG A 408 26.39 10.46 12.01
N HIS A 409 26.03 10.00 10.79
CA HIS A 409 26.69 8.91 10.09
C HIS A 409 27.50 9.37 8.87
N VAL A 410 27.56 10.68 8.62
CA VAL A 410 28.32 11.27 7.53
C VAL A 410 29.51 12.02 8.10
N ALA A 411 30.70 11.78 7.53
CA ALA A 411 31.93 12.42 7.94
C ALA A 411 31.83 13.96 7.80
N ASP A 412 32.61 14.70 8.59
CA ASP A 412 32.61 16.19 8.58
C ASP A 412 32.95 16.76 7.18
N THR A 413 33.71 16.03 6.38
CA THR A 413 34.03 16.33 4.97
C THR A 413 33.19 15.55 3.98
N GLY A 414 32.18 14.83 4.44
CA GLY A 414 31.33 13.98 3.61
C GLY A 414 30.18 14.74 2.95
N LEU A 415 29.62 14.12 1.92
CA LEU A 415 28.49 14.63 1.15
C LEU A 415 27.31 13.66 1.17
N VAL A 416 26.13 14.21 1.06
CA VAL A 416 24.88 13.46 0.89
C VAL A 416 24.21 13.88 -0.39
N VAL A 417 23.68 12.93 -1.16
CA VAL A 417 22.83 13.23 -2.31
C VAL A 417 21.46 12.62 -2.08
N ILE A 418 20.42 13.39 -2.29
CA ILE A 418 19.03 12.99 -2.08
C ILE A 418 18.27 13.17 -3.40
N GLN A 419 17.61 12.12 -3.89
CA GLN A 419 16.58 12.29 -4.89
C GLN A 419 15.40 13.09 -4.32
N ALA A 420 14.78 13.97 -5.08
CA ALA A 420 13.82 14.95 -4.55
C ALA A 420 12.68 15.30 -5.51
N THR A 421 12.19 14.30 -6.27
CA THR A 421 11.11 14.50 -7.24
C THR A 421 11.41 15.58 -8.31
N SER A 422 10.40 16.09 -9.01
CA SER A 422 10.59 17.04 -10.11
C SER A 422 10.51 18.50 -9.65
N PRO A 423 11.52 19.34 -9.91
CA PRO A 423 11.43 20.78 -9.65
C PRO A 423 10.46 21.49 -10.61
N TYR A 424 10.14 20.88 -11.76
CA TYR A 424 9.23 21.43 -12.77
C TYR A 424 7.78 21.05 -12.48
N PHE A 425 7.49 19.76 -12.27
CA PHE A 425 6.13 19.26 -12.05
C PHE A 425 5.67 19.40 -10.60
N ALA A 426 6.60 19.27 -9.64
CA ALA A 426 6.31 19.30 -8.20
C ALA A 426 7.23 20.29 -7.44
N PRO A 427 7.22 21.58 -7.80
CA PRO A 427 8.16 22.57 -7.27
C PRO A 427 8.06 22.75 -5.76
N ARG A 428 6.87 22.71 -5.16
CA ARG A 428 6.73 22.85 -3.71
C ARG A 428 7.33 21.64 -2.98
N SER A 429 7.13 20.44 -3.52
CA SER A 429 7.73 19.22 -2.98
C SER A 429 9.25 19.27 -3.04
N TYR A 430 9.80 19.59 -4.20
CA TYR A 430 11.23 19.68 -4.41
C TYR A 430 11.89 20.68 -3.43
N TRP A 431 11.38 21.91 -3.37
CA TRP A 431 11.93 22.93 -2.50
C TRP A 431 11.65 22.69 -1.01
N CYS A 432 10.62 21.89 -0.66
CA CYS A 432 10.37 21.44 0.69
C CYS A 432 11.49 20.52 1.19
N VAL A 433 12.03 19.64 0.34
CA VAL A 433 13.18 18.80 0.68
C VAL A 433 14.42 19.66 0.96
N ASP A 434 14.71 20.67 0.12
CA ASP A 434 15.79 21.64 0.32
C ASP A 434 15.63 22.40 1.66
N ALA A 435 14.43 22.93 1.92
CA ALA A 435 14.14 23.64 3.17
C ALA A 435 14.29 22.74 4.40
N THR A 436 13.90 21.47 4.29
CA THR A 436 14.01 20.48 5.37
C THR A 436 15.46 20.15 5.69
N LEU A 437 16.30 19.98 4.68
CA LEU A 437 17.75 19.77 4.85
C LEU A 437 18.41 20.98 5.52
N LYS A 438 18.07 22.20 5.10
CA LYS A 438 18.58 23.43 5.72
C LYS A 438 18.18 23.55 7.18
N GLU A 439 16.91 23.24 7.53
CA GLU A 439 16.46 23.22 8.93
C GLU A 439 17.16 22.12 9.75
N ALA A 440 17.51 21.01 9.11
CA ALA A 440 18.29 19.95 9.75
C ALA A 440 19.77 20.32 9.97
N GLY A 441 20.24 21.47 9.40
CA GLY A 441 21.58 21.98 9.58
C GLY A 441 22.53 21.74 8.41
N TYR A 442 22.03 21.30 7.27
CA TYR A 442 22.83 21.06 6.07
C TYR A 442 23.02 22.33 5.24
N ARG A 443 24.17 22.45 4.59
CA ARG A 443 24.35 23.29 3.42
C ARG A 443 23.92 22.50 2.19
N THR A 444 23.22 23.13 1.25
CA THR A 444 22.59 22.44 0.12
C THR A 444 22.95 23.07 -1.21
N TRP A 445 23.06 22.22 -2.23
CA TRP A 445 23.25 22.58 -3.64
C TRP A 445 22.20 21.82 -4.46
N PRO A 446 21.00 22.42 -4.65
CA PRO A 446 19.92 21.82 -5.44
C PRO A 446 20.33 21.75 -6.92
N TYR A 447 19.96 20.68 -7.60
CA TYR A 447 20.19 20.50 -9.03
C TYR A 447 19.16 19.54 -9.65
N HIS A 448 19.14 19.47 -10.98
CA HIS A 448 18.18 18.63 -11.71
C HIS A 448 18.80 18.06 -12.99
N ALA A 449 18.17 17.03 -13.54
CA ALA A 449 18.57 16.41 -14.80
C ALA A 449 17.34 15.93 -15.57
N LEU A 450 17.35 16.12 -16.88
CA LEU A 450 16.31 15.57 -17.75
C LEU A 450 16.51 14.06 -17.91
N VAL A 451 15.56 13.29 -17.41
CA VAL A 451 15.42 11.84 -17.60
C VAL A 451 14.19 11.62 -18.49
N PRO A 452 14.32 11.22 -19.75
CA PRO A 452 13.23 11.20 -20.72
C PRO A 452 11.97 10.44 -20.26
N SER A 453 12.13 9.37 -19.46
CA SER A 453 11.02 8.59 -18.92
C SER A 453 10.27 9.27 -17.75
N PHE A 454 10.92 10.23 -17.05
CA PHE A 454 10.37 10.94 -15.88
C PHE A 454 10.15 12.44 -16.13
N GLY A 455 10.78 13.00 -17.16
CA GLY A 455 10.90 14.44 -17.35
C GLY A 455 12.06 15.04 -16.55
N GLU A 456 11.91 16.30 -16.13
CA GLU A 456 12.91 17.01 -15.35
C GLU A 456 12.92 16.50 -13.92
N TRP A 457 13.99 15.83 -13.51
CA TRP A 457 14.11 15.19 -12.19
C TRP A 457 15.09 15.91 -11.29
N GLY A 458 14.73 16.06 -10.01
CA GLY A 458 15.46 16.86 -9.05
C GLY A 458 16.29 16.05 -8.07
N PHE A 459 17.41 16.62 -7.70
CA PHE A 459 18.33 16.09 -6.71
C PHE A 459 18.81 17.22 -5.81
N ILE A 460 19.19 16.89 -4.58
CA ILE A 460 19.80 17.84 -3.67
C ILE A 460 21.09 17.24 -3.14
N LEU A 461 22.22 17.86 -3.50
CA LEU A 461 23.48 17.58 -2.85
C LEU A 461 23.58 18.41 -1.58
N ALA A 462 24.04 17.80 -0.49
CA ALA A 462 24.03 18.43 0.83
C ALA A 462 25.26 18.04 1.65
N ALA A 463 25.68 18.93 2.54
CA ALA A 463 26.79 18.72 3.48
C ALA A 463 26.33 18.99 4.92
N PRO A 464 26.39 17.99 5.81
CA PRO A 464 26.07 18.22 7.24
C PRO A 464 27.21 18.91 8.00
N GLY A 465 28.44 18.82 7.47
CA GLY A 465 29.64 19.33 8.09
C GLY A 465 30.34 20.44 7.30
N ARG A 466 31.67 20.38 7.21
CA ARG A 466 32.50 21.39 6.59
C ARG A 466 32.74 21.18 5.10
N ALA A 467 32.30 20.04 4.53
CA ALA A 467 32.47 19.77 3.09
C ALA A 467 31.97 20.95 2.27
N ASP A 468 32.75 21.37 1.29
CA ASP A 468 32.33 22.33 0.27
C ASP A 468 32.15 21.60 -1.06
N PHE A 469 31.23 22.08 -1.87
CA PHE A 469 30.94 21.46 -3.16
C PHE A 469 31.09 22.48 -4.27
N ARG A 470 31.77 22.03 -5.34
CA ARG A 470 31.77 22.71 -6.63
C ARG A 470 31.45 21.67 -7.72
N PRO A 471 30.59 22.01 -8.67
CA PRO A 471 30.28 21.09 -9.76
C PRO A 471 31.56 20.56 -10.44
N PRO A 472 31.72 19.24 -10.58
CA PRO A 472 32.85 18.64 -11.25
C PRO A 472 32.93 19.10 -12.71
N THR A 473 34.13 19.39 -13.17
CA THR A 473 34.43 19.69 -14.58
C THR A 473 35.00 18.49 -15.33
N THR A 474 35.35 17.43 -14.64
CA THR A 474 35.87 16.17 -15.19
C THR A 474 35.43 15.00 -14.32
N TYR A 475 35.28 13.84 -14.93
CA TYR A 475 34.95 12.59 -14.26
C TYR A 475 36.09 11.58 -14.44
N ARG A 476 36.48 10.92 -13.35
CA ARG A 476 37.54 9.88 -13.33
C ARG A 476 37.02 8.53 -13.84
N VAL A 477 35.71 8.40 -14.00
CA VAL A 477 35.05 7.18 -14.45
C VAL A 477 34.33 7.42 -15.77
N PRO A 478 34.10 6.39 -16.59
CA PRO A 478 33.31 6.53 -17.81
C PRO A 478 31.89 6.97 -17.53
N THR A 479 31.43 7.99 -18.23
CA THR A 479 30.07 8.54 -18.19
C THR A 479 29.38 8.39 -19.53
N ARG A 480 28.06 8.31 -19.54
CA ARG A 480 27.21 8.32 -20.75
C ARG A 480 26.48 9.64 -20.91
N PHE A 481 26.20 10.30 -19.79
CA PHE A 481 25.39 11.51 -19.70
C PHE A 481 26.19 12.72 -19.24
N LEU A 482 27.03 12.55 -18.23
CA LEU A 482 27.72 13.67 -17.58
C LEU A 482 29.00 14.05 -18.26
N ASP A 483 29.15 15.33 -18.54
CA ASP A 483 30.37 16.05 -18.87
C ASP A 483 30.41 17.39 -18.11
N ALA A 484 31.40 18.25 -18.38
CA ALA A 484 31.51 19.55 -17.70
C ALA A 484 30.31 20.46 -17.94
N ASP A 485 29.88 20.55 -19.20
CA ASP A 485 28.81 21.47 -19.60
C ASP A 485 27.45 20.99 -19.07
N THR A 486 27.15 19.71 -19.23
CA THR A 486 25.94 19.08 -18.68
C THR A 486 25.86 19.24 -17.17
N THR A 487 26.99 18.98 -16.49
CA THR A 487 27.07 19.13 -15.02
C THR A 487 26.80 20.57 -14.59
N HIS A 488 27.37 21.54 -15.28
CA HIS A 488 27.13 22.95 -14.97
C HIS A 488 25.66 23.33 -15.19
N GLN A 489 25.06 22.87 -16.30
CA GLN A 489 23.64 23.12 -16.60
C GLN A 489 22.69 22.53 -15.55
N MET A 490 23.01 21.38 -14.97
CA MET A 490 22.18 20.76 -13.93
C MET A 490 21.96 21.65 -12.70
N PHE A 491 22.89 22.56 -12.38
CA PHE A 491 22.79 23.49 -11.25
C PHE A 491 22.13 24.84 -11.62
N SER A 492 21.63 24.98 -12.84
CA SER A 492 20.98 26.19 -13.34
C SER A 492 19.50 25.93 -13.56
N PHE A 493 18.63 26.66 -12.86
CA PHE A 493 17.17 26.53 -12.98
C PHE A 493 16.63 27.54 -13.98
N ALA A 494 15.77 27.09 -14.88
CA ALA A 494 15.07 27.94 -15.83
C ALA A 494 14.05 28.87 -15.13
N PRO A 495 13.70 30.03 -15.73
CA PRO A 495 12.74 30.98 -15.12
C PRO A 495 11.35 30.39 -14.84
N ASP A 496 10.93 29.36 -15.55
CA ASP A 496 9.70 28.61 -15.36
C ASP A 496 9.77 27.48 -14.31
N MET A 497 10.91 27.38 -13.63
CA MET A 497 11.10 26.53 -12.44
C MET A 497 11.23 27.40 -11.17
N PRO A 498 10.15 28.03 -10.71
CA PRO A 498 10.22 28.99 -9.62
C PRO A 498 10.58 28.30 -8.31
N ARG A 499 11.21 29.07 -7.41
CA ARG A 499 11.45 28.65 -6.03
C ARG A 499 10.34 29.18 -5.10
N PRO A 500 9.27 28.40 -4.86
CA PRO A 500 8.19 28.82 -3.96
C PRO A 500 8.66 28.89 -2.51
N GLN A 501 7.95 29.67 -1.70
CA GLN A 501 8.09 29.59 -0.24
C GLN A 501 7.37 28.35 0.27
N VAL A 502 8.09 27.54 1.05
CA VAL A 502 7.60 26.25 1.57
C VAL A 502 8.01 26.07 3.02
N GLU A 503 7.24 25.27 3.74
CA GLU A 503 7.56 24.86 5.09
C GLU A 503 8.43 23.60 5.07
N PRO A 504 9.42 23.49 5.97
CA PRO A 504 10.16 22.25 6.16
C PRO A 504 9.26 21.10 6.60
N ASN A 505 9.58 19.89 6.15
CA ASN A 505 8.87 18.68 6.50
C ASN A 505 9.27 18.17 7.88
N ARG A 506 8.33 18.18 8.82
CA ARG A 506 8.47 17.67 10.19
C ARG A 506 7.51 16.50 10.40
N LEU A 507 7.76 15.67 11.43
CA LEU A 507 6.89 14.52 11.71
C LEU A 507 5.43 14.92 12.04
N ASN A 508 5.20 16.12 12.56
CA ASN A 508 3.89 16.58 12.96
C ASN A 508 3.13 17.37 11.89
N ASN A 509 3.79 17.91 10.87
CA ASN A 509 3.12 18.70 9.81
C ASN A 509 3.01 17.98 8.49
N GLN A 510 3.90 17.01 8.20
CA GLN A 510 3.93 16.21 6.96
C GLN A 510 3.76 17.07 5.70
N SER A 511 4.36 18.26 5.70
CA SER A 511 4.19 19.27 4.64
C SER A 511 4.56 18.72 3.27
N LEU A 512 5.60 17.89 3.22
CA LEU A 512 6.10 17.32 1.97
C LEU A 512 5.07 16.42 1.28
N VAL A 513 4.39 15.54 2.04
CA VAL A 513 3.36 14.65 1.48
C VAL A 513 2.20 15.46 0.90
N ARG A 514 1.76 16.49 1.63
CA ARG A 514 0.70 17.38 1.17
C ARG A 514 1.11 18.14 -0.11
N TYR A 515 2.32 18.71 -0.16
CA TYR A 515 2.83 19.39 -1.35
C TYR A 515 2.94 18.45 -2.54
N PHE A 516 3.39 17.21 -2.31
CA PHE A 516 3.49 16.19 -3.34
C PHE A 516 2.11 15.86 -3.93
N GLU A 517 1.11 15.60 -3.10
CA GLU A 517 -0.25 15.33 -3.55
C GLU A 517 -0.83 16.49 -4.34
N GLU A 518 -0.69 17.73 -3.84
CA GLU A 518 -1.24 18.92 -4.48
C GLU A 518 -0.55 19.26 -5.82
N ASP A 519 0.78 19.11 -5.90
CA ASP A 519 1.55 19.38 -7.11
C ASP A 519 1.22 18.38 -8.22
N TRP A 520 1.24 17.08 -7.92
CA TRP A 520 0.95 16.04 -8.91
C TRP A 520 -0.51 15.99 -9.34
N HIS A 521 -1.48 16.34 -8.48
CA HIS A 521 -2.88 16.48 -8.88
C HIS A 521 -3.07 17.56 -9.96
N GLY A 522 -2.22 18.56 -9.99
CA GLY A 522 -2.22 19.61 -11.03
C GLY A 522 -1.73 19.13 -12.41
N VAL A 523 -0.87 18.11 -12.43
CA VAL A 523 -0.26 17.56 -13.66
C VAL A 523 -1.15 16.49 -14.31
N LEU A 524 -1.90 15.72 -13.50
CA LEU A 524 -2.74 14.62 -13.96
C LEU A 524 -4.14 15.04 -14.42
N ARG A 525 -4.43 16.34 -14.45
CA ARG A 525 -5.65 16.96 -15.03
C ARG A 525 -5.35 17.51 -16.42
#